data_d9b94548eafe22d6e482e954ffb74f02
#
_entry.id   d9b94548eafe22d6e482e954ffb74f02
#
_cell.length_a   1.000
_cell.length_b   1.000
_cell.length_c   1.000
_cell.angle_alpha   90.00
_cell.angle_beta   90.00
_cell.angle_gamma   90.00
#
_symmetry.space_group_name_H-M   'P 1'
#
loop_
_entity.id
_entity.type
_entity.pdbx_description
1 polymer ?
#
loop_
_entity_poly.entity_id
_entity_poly.type
_entity_poly.pdbx_seq_one_letter_code
_entity_poly.pdbx_strand_id
1 'polypeptide(L)'
;MMMRIGINGLGRIGRLAIRALQNHPTMELVHVNDIAGDAATHAHLLAFDSVHGRWDVDVSDVDDRLVIDGRDIKVTSEKTLDAADFSDCDLVLECTGKFKTVDALKPYRDQGVQQTVVSAPIKVPEVLNVVMGVNDRLFSPDHHPIVTAASCTTNCIAPAIQVIHQTFGIRHGSITTVHDITNTQTILDAPHKDLRRARACGMSLIPTTTGSATAIAEIFPELRGRLNGHAIRVPLANASITDCVFELQRAVTVDEVNQALKHAADNELSGILGYEERPLVSIDYKTDPRSSIVDALSTMVVNDTQLKLYLWYDNEWGYANRLVELAAYTGAVRGL
;
A
#
# COMPACT_ATOMS: atom_id res chain seq x y z
N MET A 1 -17.07 -21.78 -0.88
CA MET A 1 -17.87 -20.65 -0.38
C MET A 1 -17.04 -19.40 -0.68
N MET A 2 -17.64 -18.26 -1.05
CA MET A 2 -16.87 -17.02 -1.25
C MET A 2 -16.58 -16.40 0.10
N MET A 3 -15.36 -15.89 0.33
CA MET A 3 -14.95 -15.19 1.53
C MET A 3 -15.65 -13.82 1.58
N ARG A 4 -16.37 -13.54 2.66
CA ARG A 4 -17.17 -12.33 2.85
C ARG A 4 -16.30 -11.21 3.41
N ILE A 5 -16.16 -10.13 2.64
CA ILE A 5 -15.26 -9.02 2.93
C ILE A 5 -16.06 -7.81 3.43
N GLY A 6 -15.61 -7.26 4.56
CA GLY A 6 -16.01 -5.94 5.02
C GLY A 6 -14.92 -4.90 4.74
N ILE A 7 -15.31 -3.66 4.47
CA ILE A 7 -14.35 -2.53 4.35
C ILE A 7 -14.78 -1.41 5.29
N ASN A 8 -13.91 -1.03 6.19
CA ASN A 8 -14.09 0.13 7.06
C ASN A 8 -13.25 1.30 6.57
N GLY A 9 -13.91 2.37 6.13
CA GLY A 9 -13.28 3.56 5.55
C GLY A 9 -13.28 3.56 4.02
N LEU A 10 -14.11 4.39 3.41
CA LEU A 10 -14.24 4.57 1.96
C LEU A 10 -13.47 5.81 1.46
N GLY A 11 -12.30 6.06 2.05
CA GLY A 11 -11.31 7.00 1.54
C GLY A 11 -10.69 6.54 0.21
N ARG A 12 -9.58 7.13 -0.21
CA ARG A 12 -8.88 6.75 -1.45
C ARG A 12 -8.61 5.24 -1.51
N ILE A 13 -7.97 4.69 -0.48
CA ILE A 13 -7.56 3.28 -0.47
C ILE A 13 -8.77 2.33 -0.39
N GLY A 14 -9.75 2.61 0.48
CA GLY A 14 -10.94 1.75 0.58
C GLY A 14 -11.71 1.64 -0.74
N ARG A 15 -11.94 2.76 -1.45
CA ARG A 15 -12.60 2.73 -2.75
C ARG A 15 -11.78 2.00 -3.82
N LEU A 16 -10.47 2.18 -3.84
CA LEU A 16 -9.61 1.45 -4.77
C LEU A 16 -9.49 -0.03 -4.43
N ALA A 17 -9.55 -0.39 -3.14
CA ALA A 17 -9.65 -1.79 -2.74
C ALA A 17 -10.95 -2.44 -3.24
N ILE A 18 -12.09 -1.72 -3.23
CA ILE A 18 -13.34 -2.21 -3.84
C ILE A 18 -13.15 -2.49 -5.33
N ARG A 19 -12.52 -1.57 -6.08
CA ARG A 19 -12.23 -1.79 -7.50
C ARG A 19 -11.27 -2.98 -7.72
N ALA A 20 -10.26 -3.13 -6.88
CA ALA A 20 -9.29 -4.23 -6.97
C ALA A 20 -9.92 -5.60 -6.65
N LEU A 21 -10.92 -5.65 -5.75
CA LEU A 21 -11.65 -6.88 -5.41
C LEU A 21 -12.30 -7.57 -6.61
N GLN A 22 -12.65 -6.83 -7.68
CA GLN A 22 -13.20 -7.40 -8.92
C GLN A 22 -12.26 -8.44 -9.57
N ASN A 23 -10.97 -8.35 -9.32
CA ASN A 23 -9.99 -9.31 -9.84
C ASN A 23 -9.85 -10.58 -8.96
N HIS A 24 -10.63 -10.69 -7.88
CA HIS A 24 -10.56 -11.78 -6.91
C HIS A 24 -11.92 -12.49 -6.76
N PRO A 25 -12.26 -13.42 -7.66
CA PRO A 25 -13.61 -14.02 -7.72
C PRO A 25 -13.95 -14.92 -6.51
N THR A 26 -12.97 -15.23 -5.65
CA THR A 26 -13.17 -15.97 -4.40
C THR A 26 -13.59 -15.07 -3.23
N MET A 27 -13.59 -13.76 -3.41
CA MET A 27 -13.96 -12.77 -2.40
C MET A 27 -15.22 -12.02 -2.81
N GLU A 28 -16.07 -11.72 -1.83
CA GLU A 28 -17.31 -10.98 -2.01
C GLU A 28 -17.39 -9.82 -1.04
N LEU A 29 -17.53 -8.59 -1.54
CA LEU A 29 -17.80 -7.43 -0.71
C LEU A 29 -19.24 -7.48 -0.23
N VAL A 30 -19.45 -7.48 1.09
CA VAL A 30 -20.80 -7.56 1.68
C VAL A 30 -21.16 -6.35 2.54
N HIS A 31 -20.16 -5.65 3.10
CA HIS A 31 -20.37 -4.55 4.03
C HIS A 31 -19.31 -3.46 3.87
N VAL A 32 -19.74 -2.21 3.87
CA VAL A 32 -18.87 -1.04 3.94
C VAL A 32 -19.35 -0.10 5.05
N ASN A 33 -18.39 0.51 5.76
CA ASN A 33 -18.66 1.54 6.76
C ASN A 33 -17.82 2.77 6.49
N ASP A 34 -18.45 3.95 6.47
CA ASP A 34 -17.75 5.24 6.50
C ASP A 34 -18.60 6.29 7.21
N ILE A 35 -17.95 7.13 8.03
CA ILE A 35 -18.64 8.19 8.79
C ILE A 35 -19.00 9.42 7.94
N ALA A 36 -18.53 9.47 6.71
CA ALA A 36 -18.72 10.60 5.79
C ALA A 36 -19.33 10.14 4.48
N GLY A 37 -20.46 10.70 4.12
CA GLY A 37 -21.19 10.33 2.92
C GLY A 37 -22.27 9.25 3.19
N ASP A 38 -23.20 9.17 2.25
CA ASP A 38 -24.26 8.19 2.16
C ASP A 38 -23.99 7.21 0.99
N ALA A 39 -24.86 6.25 0.77
CA ALA A 39 -24.72 5.28 -0.31
C ALA A 39 -24.64 5.96 -1.69
N ALA A 40 -25.42 7.00 -1.95
CA ALA A 40 -25.37 7.76 -3.20
C ALA A 40 -24.02 8.45 -3.42
N THR A 41 -23.50 9.09 -2.38
CA THR A 41 -22.16 9.71 -2.42
C THR A 41 -21.06 8.68 -2.70
N HIS A 42 -21.13 7.52 -2.05
CA HIS A 42 -20.13 6.45 -2.23
C HIS A 42 -20.26 5.82 -3.63
N ALA A 43 -21.47 5.60 -4.15
CA ALA A 43 -21.70 5.14 -5.51
C ALA A 43 -21.07 6.11 -6.53
N HIS A 44 -21.33 7.41 -6.38
CA HIS A 44 -20.73 8.43 -7.24
C HIS A 44 -19.20 8.42 -7.22
N LEU A 45 -18.59 8.40 -6.01
CA LEU A 45 -17.14 8.43 -5.85
C LEU A 45 -16.45 7.10 -6.21
N LEU A 46 -17.18 5.99 -6.29
CA LEU A 46 -16.71 4.72 -6.85
C LEU A 46 -16.78 4.74 -8.38
N ALA A 47 -17.87 5.24 -8.96
CA ALA A 47 -18.03 5.33 -10.40
C ALA A 47 -17.04 6.31 -11.05
N PHE A 48 -16.75 7.44 -10.37
CA PHE A 48 -15.93 8.52 -10.91
C PHE A 48 -14.75 8.84 -9.96
N ASP A 49 -13.53 8.73 -10.47
CA ASP A 49 -12.32 9.03 -9.74
C ASP A 49 -11.45 10.00 -10.54
N SER A 50 -11.06 11.12 -9.94
CA SER A 50 -10.28 12.16 -10.62
C SER A 50 -8.89 11.69 -11.06
N VAL A 51 -8.32 10.70 -10.36
CA VAL A 51 -6.99 10.14 -10.64
C VAL A 51 -7.11 8.91 -11.54
N HIS A 52 -7.92 7.93 -11.15
CA HIS A 52 -8.03 6.63 -11.83
C HIS A 52 -9.14 6.57 -12.89
N GLY A 53 -9.88 7.65 -13.06
CA GLY A 53 -10.91 7.77 -14.09
C GLY A 53 -12.21 7.02 -13.75
N ARG A 54 -13.11 6.99 -14.73
CA ARG A 54 -14.38 6.29 -14.62
C ARG A 54 -14.14 4.78 -14.48
N TRP A 55 -14.90 4.17 -13.56
CA TRP A 55 -14.91 2.72 -13.42
C TRP A 55 -15.92 2.12 -14.40
N ASP A 56 -15.49 1.12 -15.15
CA ASP A 56 -16.35 0.45 -16.15
C ASP A 56 -17.10 -0.73 -15.51
N VAL A 57 -17.84 -0.41 -14.43
CA VAL A 57 -18.71 -1.32 -13.69
C VAL A 57 -19.96 -0.52 -13.33
N ASP A 58 -21.11 -1.16 -13.34
CA ASP A 58 -22.35 -0.52 -12.91
C ASP A 58 -22.35 -0.31 -11.40
N VAL A 59 -22.46 0.94 -10.99
CA VAL A 59 -22.46 1.34 -9.58
C VAL A 59 -23.62 2.30 -9.35
N SER A 60 -24.51 1.95 -8.44
CA SER A 60 -25.68 2.74 -8.07
C SER A 60 -25.96 2.63 -6.57
N ASP A 61 -26.96 3.37 -6.10
CA ASP A 61 -27.53 3.23 -4.77
C ASP A 61 -29.03 2.90 -4.88
N VAL A 62 -29.49 2.02 -4.03
CA VAL A 62 -30.90 1.63 -3.93
C VAL A 62 -31.22 1.43 -2.45
N ASP A 63 -32.22 2.13 -1.93
CA ASP A 63 -32.71 2.02 -0.53
C ASP A 63 -31.56 2.10 0.51
N ASP A 64 -30.70 3.11 0.38
CA ASP A 64 -29.51 3.34 1.22
C ASP A 64 -28.46 2.21 1.19
N ARG A 65 -28.52 1.32 0.21
CA ARG A 65 -27.53 0.29 -0.05
C ARG A 65 -26.70 0.67 -1.28
N LEU A 66 -25.44 0.31 -1.25
CA LEU A 66 -24.57 0.41 -2.42
C LEU A 66 -24.79 -0.83 -3.31
N VAL A 67 -25.01 -0.62 -4.59
CA VAL A 67 -25.17 -1.70 -5.57
C VAL A 67 -24.00 -1.65 -6.55
N ILE A 68 -23.24 -2.73 -6.65
CA ILE A 68 -22.11 -2.87 -7.57
C ILE A 68 -22.32 -4.13 -8.41
N ASP A 69 -22.44 -3.96 -9.72
CA ASP A 69 -22.68 -5.06 -10.67
C ASP A 69 -23.88 -5.95 -10.25
N GLY A 70 -24.96 -5.29 -9.82
CA GLY A 70 -26.20 -5.93 -9.38
C GLY A 70 -26.11 -6.60 -7.98
N ARG A 71 -25.02 -6.46 -7.25
CA ARG A 71 -24.85 -7.00 -5.88
C ARG A 71 -25.10 -5.93 -4.84
N ASP A 72 -25.99 -6.23 -3.89
CA ASP A 72 -26.31 -5.36 -2.76
C ASP A 72 -25.21 -5.41 -1.70
N ILE A 73 -24.72 -4.25 -1.28
CA ILE A 73 -23.71 -4.09 -0.26
C ILE A 73 -24.30 -3.26 0.88
N LYS A 74 -24.23 -3.78 2.09
CA LYS A 74 -24.64 -3.06 3.30
C LYS A 74 -23.76 -1.83 3.50
N VAL A 75 -24.38 -0.67 3.70
CA VAL A 75 -23.70 0.58 4.04
C VAL A 75 -24.05 0.98 5.47
N THR A 76 -23.04 1.28 6.29
CA THR A 76 -23.19 1.85 7.62
C THR A 76 -22.38 3.13 7.76
N SER A 77 -22.78 4.00 8.70
CA SER A 77 -22.11 5.28 8.96
C SER A 77 -21.76 5.42 10.45
N GLU A 78 -21.13 4.38 10.99
CA GLU A 78 -20.88 4.25 12.41
C GLU A 78 -19.46 4.69 12.80
N LYS A 79 -19.35 5.40 13.93
CA LYS A 79 -18.08 5.95 14.43
C LYS A 79 -17.23 4.96 15.21
N THR A 80 -17.87 3.92 15.76
CA THR A 80 -17.21 2.89 16.57
C THR A 80 -17.34 1.53 15.89
N LEU A 81 -16.37 0.67 16.09
CA LEU A 81 -16.38 -0.66 15.47
C LEU A 81 -17.49 -1.54 16.01
N ASP A 82 -17.85 -1.38 17.32
CA ASP A 82 -18.95 -2.12 17.91
C ASP A 82 -20.29 -1.80 17.26
N ALA A 83 -20.53 -0.52 16.91
CA ALA A 83 -21.78 -0.09 16.28
C ALA A 83 -21.82 -0.44 14.78
N ALA A 84 -20.68 -0.50 14.11
CA ALA A 84 -20.61 -0.80 12.68
C ALA A 84 -21.04 -2.24 12.36
N ASP A 85 -20.90 -3.16 13.29
CA ASP A 85 -21.33 -4.56 13.24
C ASP A 85 -20.94 -5.31 11.95
N PHE A 86 -19.67 -5.74 11.90
CA PHE A 86 -19.10 -6.57 10.83
C PHE A 86 -19.26 -8.08 11.05
N SER A 87 -20.21 -8.50 11.88
CA SER A 87 -20.47 -9.92 12.21
C SER A 87 -20.83 -10.78 11.00
N ASP A 88 -21.21 -10.15 9.90
CA ASP A 88 -21.49 -10.80 8.64
C ASP A 88 -20.25 -10.97 7.72
N CYS A 89 -19.05 -10.57 8.18
CA CYS A 89 -17.82 -10.63 7.42
C CYS A 89 -16.85 -11.69 7.96
N ASP A 90 -16.19 -12.42 7.08
CA ASP A 90 -15.10 -13.33 7.43
C ASP A 90 -13.80 -12.57 7.65
N LEU A 91 -13.57 -11.54 6.82
CA LEU A 91 -12.38 -10.69 6.83
C LEU A 91 -12.77 -9.22 6.68
N VAL A 92 -12.06 -8.33 7.40
CA VAL A 92 -12.22 -6.87 7.27
C VAL A 92 -10.94 -6.20 6.82
N LEU A 93 -11.07 -5.33 5.80
CA LEU A 93 -10.06 -4.35 5.41
C LEU A 93 -10.28 -3.06 6.20
N GLU A 94 -9.36 -2.74 7.11
CA GLU A 94 -9.40 -1.52 7.91
C GLU A 94 -8.68 -0.40 7.16
N CYS A 95 -9.44 0.51 6.55
CA CYS A 95 -8.94 1.56 5.66
C CYS A 95 -9.15 2.98 6.20
N THR A 96 -9.63 3.15 7.44
CA THR A 96 -9.88 4.50 8.02
C THR A 96 -8.60 5.25 8.37
N GLY A 97 -7.51 4.52 8.60
CA GLY A 97 -6.26 5.08 9.12
C GLY A 97 -6.36 5.60 10.57
N LYS A 98 -7.45 5.30 11.29
CA LYS A 98 -7.69 5.71 12.68
C LYS A 98 -7.38 4.59 13.68
N PHE A 99 -7.82 3.38 13.41
CA PHE A 99 -7.65 2.23 14.31
C PHE A 99 -6.30 1.56 14.06
N LYS A 100 -5.29 1.90 14.89
CA LYS A 100 -3.87 1.49 14.70
C LYS A 100 -3.27 0.85 15.96
N THR A 101 -4.10 0.29 16.81
CA THR A 101 -3.66 -0.49 17.99
C THR A 101 -4.44 -1.78 18.05
N VAL A 102 -3.85 -2.82 18.63
CA VAL A 102 -4.50 -4.12 18.81
C VAL A 102 -5.83 -3.98 19.56
N ASP A 103 -5.82 -3.20 20.64
CA ASP A 103 -7.04 -2.96 21.45
C ASP A 103 -8.15 -2.26 20.65
N ALA A 104 -7.81 -1.28 19.83
CA ALA A 104 -8.79 -0.56 19.01
C ALA A 104 -9.41 -1.45 17.92
N LEU A 105 -8.72 -2.52 17.50
CA LEU A 105 -9.17 -3.47 16.48
C LEU A 105 -9.86 -4.71 17.07
N LYS A 106 -9.79 -4.89 18.40
CA LYS A 106 -10.39 -6.03 19.08
C LYS A 106 -11.89 -6.24 18.78
N PRO A 107 -12.73 -5.19 18.65
CA PRO A 107 -14.15 -5.39 18.34
C PRO A 107 -14.43 -6.20 17.07
N TYR A 108 -13.58 -6.16 16.04
CA TYR A 108 -13.75 -7.03 14.88
C TYR A 108 -13.75 -8.51 15.26
N ARG A 109 -12.76 -8.92 16.07
CA ARG A 109 -12.66 -10.30 16.53
C ARG A 109 -13.81 -10.68 17.46
N ASP A 110 -14.26 -9.77 18.33
CA ASP A 110 -15.38 -9.99 19.25
C ASP A 110 -16.70 -10.19 18.47
N GLN A 111 -16.81 -9.66 17.27
CA GLN A 111 -17.92 -9.85 16.31
C GLN A 111 -17.79 -11.12 15.46
N GLY A 112 -16.69 -11.86 15.55
CA GLY A 112 -16.48 -13.12 14.81
C GLY A 112 -15.65 -12.98 13.53
N VAL A 113 -15.15 -11.77 13.20
CA VAL A 113 -14.23 -11.57 12.08
C VAL A 113 -12.94 -12.37 12.32
N GLN A 114 -12.59 -13.22 11.39
CA GLN A 114 -11.47 -14.15 11.55
C GLN A 114 -10.12 -13.52 11.18
N GLN A 115 -10.12 -12.55 10.28
CA GLN A 115 -8.92 -11.84 9.85
C GLN A 115 -9.17 -10.34 9.69
N THR A 116 -8.27 -9.51 10.22
CA THR A 116 -8.24 -8.07 9.96
C THR A 116 -6.97 -7.71 9.20
N VAL A 117 -7.11 -7.03 8.06
CA VAL A 117 -6.00 -6.51 7.27
C VAL A 117 -6.04 -4.97 7.30
N VAL A 118 -5.02 -4.35 7.88
CA VAL A 118 -4.98 -2.91 8.09
C VAL A 118 -4.19 -2.22 6.99
N SER A 119 -4.74 -1.16 6.42
CA SER A 119 -4.12 -0.35 5.35
C SER A 119 -3.08 0.67 5.84
N ALA A 120 -2.50 0.44 6.99
CA ALA A 120 -1.46 1.29 7.56
C ALA A 120 -0.57 0.47 8.50
N PRO A 121 0.73 0.76 8.61
CA PRO A 121 1.62 0.00 9.48
C PRO A 121 1.26 0.19 10.96
N ILE A 122 1.37 -0.90 11.73
CA ILE A 122 1.22 -0.93 13.19
C ILE A 122 2.57 -1.40 13.77
N LYS A 123 3.13 -0.60 14.68
CA LYS A 123 4.49 -0.81 15.21
C LYS A 123 4.45 -1.48 16.59
N VAL A 124 3.94 -2.70 16.63
CA VAL A 124 3.99 -3.56 17.83
C VAL A 124 4.37 -4.98 17.41
N PRO A 125 5.09 -5.74 18.26
CA PRO A 125 5.59 -7.07 17.89
C PRO A 125 4.51 -8.09 17.52
N GLU A 126 3.29 -7.92 18.04
CA GLU A 126 2.17 -8.83 17.85
C GLU A 126 1.49 -8.68 16.48
N VAL A 127 1.81 -7.62 15.74
CA VAL A 127 1.21 -7.35 14.42
C VAL A 127 2.27 -7.46 13.33
N LEU A 128 2.07 -8.40 12.42
CA LEU A 128 2.96 -8.57 11.27
C LEU A 128 2.64 -7.51 10.20
N ASN A 129 3.64 -6.68 9.89
CA ASN A 129 3.59 -5.80 8.74
C ASN A 129 4.08 -6.57 7.51
N VAL A 130 3.15 -6.91 6.61
CA VAL A 130 3.42 -7.78 5.47
C VAL A 130 3.73 -6.98 4.22
N VAL A 131 4.76 -7.39 3.51
CA VAL A 131 5.05 -7.02 2.12
C VAL A 131 5.01 -8.30 1.29
N MET A 132 4.03 -8.38 0.38
CA MET A 132 3.85 -9.54 -0.48
C MET A 132 5.10 -9.83 -1.33
N GLY A 133 5.47 -11.10 -1.41
CA GLY A 133 6.69 -11.58 -2.09
C GLY A 133 7.98 -11.39 -1.29
N VAL A 134 7.92 -10.73 -0.12
CA VAL A 134 9.10 -10.47 0.73
C VAL A 134 9.04 -11.26 2.04
N ASN A 135 8.01 -10.99 2.85
CA ASN A 135 7.88 -11.62 4.17
C ASN A 135 6.49 -12.23 4.44
N ASP A 136 5.63 -12.34 3.43
CA ASP A 136 4.28 -12.91 3.53
C ASP A 136 4.28 -14.34 4.08
N ARG A 137 5.32 -15.13 3.78
CA ARG A 137 5.51 -16.48 4.33
C ARG A 137 5.66 -16.55 5.85
N LEU A 138 5.88 -15.41 6.52
CA LEU A 138 5.91 -15.35 7.99
C LEU A 138 4.50 -15.30 8.60
N PHE A 139 3.47 -15.14 7.78
CA PHE A 139 2.10 -15.17 8.25
C PHE A 139 1.74 -16.53 8.85
N SER A 140 1.15 -16.49 10.04
CA SER A 140 0.60 -17.67 10.72
C SER A 140 -0.80 -17.33 11.21
N PRO A 141 -1.85 -18.07 10.79
CA PRO A 141 -3.22 -17.76 11.18
C PRO A 141 -3.45 -17.78 12.70
N ASP A 142 -2.74 -18.63 13.43
CA ASP A 142 -2.88 -18.75 14.87
C ASP A 142 -2.27 -17.56 15.64
N HIS A 143 -1.25 -16.94 15.08
CA HIS A 143 -0.50 -15.86 15.74
C HIS A 143 -0.83 -14.47 15.19
N HIS A 144 -1.36 -14.36 13.97
CA HIS A 144 -1.58 -13.08 13.31
C HIS A 144 -3.05 -12.85 12.93
N PRO A 145 -3.97 -12.69 13.90
CA PRO A 145 -5.38 -12.34 13.60
C PRO A 145 -5.50 -10.93 13.02
N ILE A 146 -4.50 -10.10 13.23
CA ILE A 146 -4.35 -8.77 12.65
C ILE A 146 -3.03 -8.73 11.91
N VAL A 147 -3.06 -8.32 10.65
CA VAL A 147 -1.87 -8.02 9.85
C VAL A 147 -2.04 -6.65 9.20
N THR A 148 -0.96 -6.09 8.70
CA THR A 148 -1.03 -4.86 7.89
C THR A 148 -0.38 -5.08 6.53
N ALA A 149 -0.82 -4.33 5.53
CA ALA A 149 -0.14 -4.24 4.24
C ALA A 149 1.02 -3.23 4.26
N ALA A 150 1.61 -2.97 5.43
CA ALA A 150 2.67 -1.98 5.62
C ALA A 150 2.29 -0.59 5.05
N SER A 151 3.21 0.10 4.34
CA SER A 151 2.93 1.35 3.64
C SER A 151 3.23 1.23 2.14
N CYS A 152 2.65 2.11 1.32
CA CYS A 152 2.90 2.12 -0.13
C CYS A 152 4.40 2.24 -0.46
N THR A 153 5.12 3.13 0.22
CA THR A 153 6.56 3.30 0.03
C THR A 153 7.35 2.07 0.52
N THR A 154 6.94 1.43 1.62
CA THR A 154 7.58 0.18 2.08
C THR A 154 7.40 -0.93 1.06
N ASN A 155 6.20 -1.06 0.47
CA ASN A 155 5.93 -2.01 -0.61
C ASN A 155 6.78 -1.71 -1.86
N CYS A 156 7.04 -0.43 -2.15
CA CYS A 156 7.91 -0.05 -3.27
C CYS A 156 9.37 -0.46 -3.03
N ILE A 157 9.93 -0.16 -1.86
CA ILE A 157 11.39 -0.34 -1.65
C ILE A 157 11.78 -1.76 -1.24
N ALA A 158 10.94 -2.50 -0.51
CA ALA A 158 11.32 -3.79 0.07
C ALA A 158 11.65 -4.87 -0.98
N PRO A 159 10.90 -5.03 -2.09
CA PRO A 159 11.24 -6.01 -3.12
C PRO A 159 12.62 -5.77 -3.74
N ALA A 160 12.94 -4.51 -4.06
CA ALA A 160 14.24 -4.16 -4.62
C ALA A 160 15.37 -4.35 -3.58
N ILE A 161 15.14 -3.95 -2.32
CA ILE A 161 16.09 -4.18 -1.24
C ILE A 161 16.36 -5.69 -1.05
N GLN A 162 15.33 -6.54 -1.11
CA GLN A 162 15.50 -7.99 -1.03
C GLN A 162 16.50 -8.49 -2.07
N VAL A 163 16.30 -8.13 -3.34
CA VAL A 163 17.20 -8.56 -4.43
C VAL A 163 18.61 -8.04 -4.21
N ILE A 164 18.76 -6.75 -3.96
CA ILE A 164 20.07 -6.11 -3.81
C ILE A 164 20.80 -6.63 -2.56
N HIS A 165 20.11 -6.76 -1.44
CA HIS A 165 20.74 -7.21 -0.20
C HIS A 165 21.15 -8.67 -0.24
N GLN A 166 20.31 -9.54 -0.80
CA GLN A 166 20.62 -10.97 -0.93
C GLN A 166 21.74 -11.25 -1.93
N THR A 167 21.82 -10.46 -3.02
CA THR A 167 22.79 -10.72 -4.11
C THR A 167 24.14 -10.02 -3.88
N PHE A 168 24.10 -8.78 -3.38
CA PHE A 168 25.29 -7.93 -3.33
C PHE A 168 25.66 -7.49 -1.91
N GLY A 169 24.72 -7.59 -0.94
CA GLY A 169 24.84 -7.08 0.41
C GLY A 169 24.76 -5.56 0.50
N ILE A 170 23.93 -5.03 1.38
CA ILE A 170 23.86 -3.60 1.67
C ILE A 170 24.59 -3.34 2.98
N ARG A 171 25.59 -2.43 2.97
CA ARG A 171 26.29 -1.94 4.16
C ARG A 171 25.46 -0.89 4.87
N HIS A 172 25.06 0.13 4.16
CA HIS A 172 24.19 1.24 4.59
C HIS A 172 23.63 1.97 3.37
N GLY A 173 22.70 2.89 3.61
CA GLY A 173 22.14 3.68 2.51
C GLY A 173 21.18 4.76 2.98
N SER A 174 20.77 5.58 2.02
CA SER A 174 19.76 6.61 2.20
C SER A 174 18.68 6.49 1.14
N ILE A 175 17.43 6.82 1.52
CA ILE A 175 16.27 6.69 0.66
C ILE A 175 15.52 8.02 0.66
N THR A 176 15.27 8.57 -0.52
CA THR A 176 14.43 9.75 -0.67
C THR A 176 13.22 9.42 -1.53
N THR A 177 12.03 9.52 -0.97
CA THR A 177 10.79 9.38 -1.73
C THR A 177 10.31 10.74 -2.21
N VAL A 178 10.29 10.96 -3.51
CA VAL A 178 9.57 12.06 -4.16
C VAL A 178 8.14 11.58 -4.35
N HIS A 179 7.26 12.05 -3.46
CA HIS A 179 5.94 11.47 -3.27
C HIS A 179 4.85 12.46 -3.68
N ASP A 180 3.84 11.99 -4.37
CA ASP A 180 2.65 12.77 -4.67
C ASP A 180 1.93 13.30 -3.42
N ILE A 181 0.94 14.14 -3.62
CA ILE A 181 0.09 14.63 -2.54
C ILE A 181 -0.84 13.53 -2.04
N THR A 182 -1.15 13.58 -0.74
CA THR A 182 -2.18 12.72 -0.12
C THR A 182 -3.08 13.57 0.76
N ASN A 183 -4.19 13.02 1.25
CA ASN A 183 -5.12 13.71 2.14
C ASN A 183 -4.50 14.14 3.50
N THR A 184 -3.22 13.87 3.72
CA THR A 184 -2.48 14.36 4.90
C THR A 184 -1.90 15.75 4.70
N GLN A 185 -1.95 16.30 3.49
CA GLN A 185 -1.56 17.68 3.19
C GLN A 185 -2.79 18.59 3.08
N THR A 186 -2.54 19.88 3.23
CA THR A 186 -3.56 20.92 3.08
C THR A 186 -3.57 21.49 1.68
N ILE A 187 -4.75 21.76 1.13
CA ILE A 187 -4.89 22.41 -0.20
C ILE A 187 -4.36 23.84 -0.13
N LEU A 188 -4.82 24.60 0.86
CA LEU A 188 -4.33 25.94 1.22
C LEU A 188 -3.72 25.90 2.61
N ASP A 189 -2.97 26.94 2.98
CA ASP A 189 -2.32 27.03 4.30
C ASP A 189 -3.34 26.82 5.43
N ALA A 190 -3.10 25.83 6.29
CA ALA A 190 -3.97 25.48 7.41
C ALA A 190 -3.15 24.93 8.59
N PRO A 191 -3.65 25.01 9.82
CA PRO A 191 -2.96 24.48 10.99
C PRO A 191 -2.64 22.97 10.85
N HIS A 192 -1.38 22.62 11.07
CA HIS A 192 -0.90 21.24 11.08
C HIS A 192 0.27 21.11 12.07
N LYS A 193 0.41 19.97 12.75
CA LYS A 193 1.50 19.73 13.72
C LYS A 193 2.90 19.79 13.09
N ASP A 194 3.02 19.40 11.83
CA ASP A 194 4.21 19.62 11.01
C ASP A 194 4.01 20.90 10.21
N LEU A 195 4.79 21.93 10.51
CA LEU A 195 4.66 23.26 9.89
C LEU A 195 4.95 23.27 8.39
N ARG A 196 5.72 22.32 7.88
CA ARG A 196 5.92 22.17 6.43
C ARG A 196 4.66 21.64 5.75
N ARG A 197 3.94 20.71 6.37
CA ARG A 197 2.65 20.19 5.88
C ARG A 197 1.48 21.16 6.08
N ALA A 198 1.67 22.21 6.85
CA ALA A 198 0.71 23.30 7.00
C ALA A 198 0.60 24.19 5.75
N ARG A 199 1.48 24.03 4.76
CA ARG A 199 1.56 24.85 3.56
C ARG A 199 0.83 24.19 2.38
N ALA A 200 0.36 25.05 1.46
CA ALA A 200 -0.39 24.66 0.26
C ALA A 200 0.37 23.64 -0.59
N CYS A 201 -0.18 22.43 -0.70
CA CYS A 201 0.49 21.30 -1.35
C CYS A 201 0.59 21.40 -2.88
N GLY A 202 -0.32 22.14 -3.51
CA GLY A 202 -0.36 22.30 -4.97
C GLY A 202 0.67 23.28 -5.53
N MET A 203 1.46 23.97 -4.68
CA MET A 203 2.40 25.02 -5.10
C MET A 203 3.79 24.87 -4.47
N SER A 204 4.06 23.77 -3.76
CA SER A 204 5.29 23.68 -2.96
C SER A 204 5.90 22.28 -3.03
N LEU A 205 7.22 22.22 -3.04
CA LEU A 205 7.97 21.04 -2.64
C LEU A 205 8.04 21.03 -1.11
N ILE A 206 7.56 19.95 -0.49
CA ILE A 206 7.43 19.87 0.97
C ILE A 206 8.32 18.73 1.50
N PRO A 207 9.55 19.01 1.98
CA PRO A 207 10.35 18.01 2.68
C PRO A 207 9.68 17.61 3.98
N THR A 208 9.58 16.31 4.24
CA THR A 208 8.95 15.77 5.44
C THR A 208 9.58 14.43 5.83
N THR A 209 9.30 13.98 7.03
CA THR A 209 9.74 12.66 7.48
C THR A 209 8.98 11.56 6.76
N THR A 210 9.63 10.40 6.59
CA THR A 210 9.00 9.14 6.22
C THR A 210 9.36 8.07 7.24
N GLY A 211 8.39 7.26 7.63
CA GLY A 211 8.63 6.08 8.45
C GLY A 211 9.07 4.87 7.64
N SER A 212 9.02 4.94 6.31
CA SER A 212 9.21 3.76 5.45
C SER A 212 10.65 3.25 5.46
N ALA A 213 11.65 4.15 5.46
CA ALA A 213 13.05 3.73 5.53
C ALA A 213 13.40 3.03 6.86
N THR A 214 12.79 3.47 7.98
CA THR A 214 12.96 2.80 9.27
C THR A 214 12.11 1.53 9.39
N ALA A 215 10.95 1.48 8.74
CA ALA A 215 10.09 0.30 8.71
C ALA A 215 10.73 -0.89 7.96
N ILE A 216 11.68 -0.62 7.06
CA ILE A 216 12.48 -1.67 6.42
C ILE A 216 13.24 -2.52 7.46
N ALA A 217 13.64 -1.95 8.59
CA ALA A 217 14.29 -2.69 9.66
C ALA A 217 13.35 -3.67 10.42
N GLU A 218 12.04 -3.56 10.22
CA GLU A 218 11.08 -4.55 10.72
C GLU A 218 10.99 -5.75 9.76
N ILE A 219 11.23 -5.53 8.47
CA ILE A 219 11.20 -6.56 7.41
C ILE A 219 12.57 -7.21 7.25
N PHE A 220 13.65 -6.42 7.34
CA PHE A 220 15.05 -6.86 7.28
C PHE A 220 15.77 -6.42 8.56
N PRO A 221 15.68 -7.18 9.66
CA PRO A 221 16.25 -6.81 10.96
C PRO A 221 17.76 -6.54 10.91
N GLU A 222 18.48 -7.20 10.01
CA GLU A 222 19.91 -7.02 9.78
C GLU A 222 20.29 -5.64 9.21
N LEU A 223 19.34 -4.93 8.61
CA LEU A 223 19.53 -3.56 8.12
C LEU A 223 19.14 -2.48 9.15
N ARG A 224 18.85 -2.88 10.38
CA ARG A 224 18.50 -1.94 11.46
C ARG A 224 19.62 -0.93 11.71
N GLY A 225 19.29 0.36 11.65
CA GLY A 225 20.24 1.46 11.83
C GLY A 225 21.15 1.72 10.63
N ARG A 226 21.03 0.92 9.55
CA ARG A 226 21.86 1.08 8.33
C ARG A 226 21.14 1.84 7.23
N LEU A 227 19.80 1.93 7.28
CA LEU A 227 18.98 2.66 6.31
C LEU A 227 18.18 3.76 7.00
N ASN A 228 18.16 4.94 6.37
CA ASN A 228 17.33 6.07 6.79
C ASN A 228 16.88 6.86 5.57
N GLY A 229 15.93 7.78 5.74
CA GLY A 229 15.45 8.55 4.59
C GLY A 229 14.43 9.63 4.91
N HIS A 230 14.07 10.34 3.85
CA HIS A 230 13.12 11.44 3.86
C HIS A 230 12.07 11.27 2.75
N ALA A 231 11.01 12.06 2.84
CA ALA A 231 10.08 12.24 1.73
C ALA A 231 10.09 13.72 1.30
N ILE A 232 9.91 13.95 0.02
CA ILE A 232 9.61 15.27 -0.54
C ILE A 232 8.24 15.16 -1.20
N ARG A 233 7.23 15.85 -0.67
CA ARG A 233 5.93 15.93 -1.32
C ARG A 233 6.00 16.89 -2.48
N VAL A 234 5.42 16.48 -3.62
CA VAL A 234 5.41 17.26 -4.87
C VAL A 234 3.97 17.48 -5.33
N PRO A 235 3.67 18.56 -6.06
CA PRO A 235 2.31 18.90 -6.49
C PRO A 235 1.85 18.02 -7.68
N LEU A 236 1.87 16.71 -7.48
CA LEU A 236 1.35 15.70 -8.40
C LEU A 236 0.23 14.94 -7.71
N ALA A 237 -0.77 14.53 -8.48
CA ALA A 237 -1.95 13.86 -7.94
C ALA A 237 -1.74 12.35 -7.72
N ASN A 238 -0.80 11.74 -8.44
CA ASN A 238 -0.54 10.30 -8.38
C ASN A 238 0.82 9.97 -9.00
N ALA A 239 1.32 8.81 -8.66
CA ALA A 239 2.60 8.20 -8.97
C ALA A 239 3.80 8.91 -8.32
N SER A 240 4.57 8.11 -7.66
CA SER A 240 5.72 8.52 -6.86
C SER A 240 6.98 7.80 -7.32
N ILE A 241 8.13 8.37 -7.01
CA ILE A 241 9.43 7.75 -7.26
C ILE A 241 10.25 7.70 -5.98
N THR A 242 10.95 6.61 -5.75
CA THR A 242 11.91 6.48 -4.66
C THR A 242 13.32 6.45 -5.21
N ASP A 243 14.15 7.38 -4.75
CA ASP A 243 15.59 7.44 -4.99
C ASP A 243 16.29 6.68 -3.86
N CYS A 244 16.86 5.52 -4.19
CA CYS A 244 17.60 4.66 -3.27
C CYS A 244 19.10 4.77 -3.57
N VAL A 245 19.89 5.10 -2.55
CA VAL A 245 21.36 5.10 -2.61
C VAL A 245 21.88 4.10 -1.58
N PHE A 246 22.60 3.09 -2.05
CA PHE A 246 23.15 2.02 -1.19
C PHE A 246 24.66 1.88 -1.38
N GLU A 247 25.39 1.78 -0.28
CA GLU A 247 26.76 1.29 -0.28
C GLU A 247 26.72 -0.24 -0.17
N LEU A 248 27.27 -0.93 -1.17
CA LEU A 248 27.26 -2.38 -1.29
C LEU A 248 28.49 -3.02 -0.64
N GLN A 249 28.41 -4.32 -0.34
CA GLN A 249 29.50 -5.06 0.29
C GLN A 249 30.61 -5.45 -0.69
N ARG A 250 30.30 -5.51 -2.00
CA ARG A 250 31.25 -5.81 -3.07
C ARG A 250 31.10 -4.86 -4.25
N ALA A 251 32.12 -4.81 -5.08
CA ALA A 251 32.05 -4.13 -6.37
C ALA A 251 31.02 -4.78 -7.28
N VAL A 252 30.30 -3.97 -8.05
CA VAL A 252 29.29 -4.37 -9.01
C VAL A 252 29.33 -3.49 -10.27
N THR A 253 28.77 -3.97 -11.36
CA THR A 253 28.46 -3.19 -12.54
C THR A 253 26.98 -2.87 -12.64
N VAL A 254 26.61 -1.88 -13.44
CA VAL A 254 25.20 -1.55 -13.75
C VAL A 254 24.50 -2.78 -14.35
N ASP A 255 25.17 -3.48 -15.26
CA ASP A 255 24.61 -4.66 -15.92
C ASP A 255 24.32 -5.80 -14.94
N GLU A 256 25.23 -6.10 -13.99
CA GLU A 256 25.00 -7.11 -12.95
C GLU A 256 23.77 -6.78 -12.10
N VAL A 257 23.63 -5.52 -11.70
CA VAL A 257 22.49 -5.06 -10.88
C VAL A 257 21.19 -5.16 -11.67
N ASN A 258 21.19 -4.65 -12.90
CA ASN A 258 20.02 -4.68 -13.75
C ASN A 258 19.58 -6.10 -14.11
N GLN A 259 20.52 -7.02 -14.37
CA GLN A 259 20.21 -8.44 -14.61
C GLN A 259 19.57 -9.10 -13.38
N ALA A 260 20.09 -8.85 -12.17
CA ALA A 260 19.53 -9.40 -10.95
C ALA A 260 18.09 -8.89 -10.70
N LEU A 261 17.85 -7.60 -10.87
CA LEU A 261 16.51 -7.00 -10.70
C LEU A 261 15.52 -7.48 -11.77
N LYS A 262 15.96 -7.57 -13.04
CA LYS A 262 15.15 -8.10 -14.14
C LYS A 262 14.80 -9.56 -13.90
N HIS A 263 15.78 -10.38 -13.49
CA HIS A 263 15.53 -11.78 -13.19
C HIS A 263 14.47 -11.96 -12.10
N ALA A 264 14.57 -11.20 -11.00
CA ALA A 264 13.59 -11.25 -9.92
C ALA A 264 12.20 -10.78 -10.37
N ALA A 265 12.12 -9.73 -11.19
CA ALA A 265 10.86 -9.22 -11.75
C ALA A 265 10.17 -10.22 -12.68
N ASP A 266 10.97 -11.00 -13.44
CA ASP A 266 10.45 -11.99 -14.38
C ASP A 266 10.09 -13.33 -13.69
N ASN A 267 10.55 -13.58 -12.45
CA ASN A 267 10.40 -14.84 -11.74
C ASN A 267 9.74 -14.68 -10.37
N GLU A 268 10.51 -14.71 -9.28
CA GLU A 268 10.00 -14.81 -7.90
C GLU A 268 9.21 -13.59 -7.42
N LEU A 269 9.43 -12.41 -8.02
CA LEU A 269 8.70 -11.18 -7.73
C LEU A 269 7.78 -10.75 -8.89
N SER A 270 7.43 -11.68 -9.77
CA SER A 270 6.51 -11.40 -10.88
C SER A 270 5.17 -10.83 -10.38
N GLY A 271 4.70 -9.74 -11.00
CA GLY A 271 3.50 -9.00 -10.58
C GLY A 271 3.70 -8.08 -9.37
N ILE A 272 4.83 -8.15 -8.67
CA ILE A 272 5.18 -7.31 -7.51
C ILE A 272 6.27 -6.31 -7.89
N LEU A 273 7.40 -6.80 -8.41
CA LEU A 273 8.48 -6.00 -8.96
C LEU A 273 8.34 -5.91 -10.48
N GLY A 274 8.46 -4.72 -11.03
CA GLY A 274 8.57 -4.48 -12.45
C GLY A 274 9.96 -4.03 -12.84
N TYR A 275 10.29 -4.17 -14.12
CA TYR A 275 11.55 -3.71 -14.70
C TYR A 275 11.24 -2.97 -16.00
N GLU A 276 11.64 -1.70 -16.11
CA GLU A 276 11.30 -0.82 -17.24
C GLU A 276 12.54 -0.31 -17.92
N GLU A 277 12.61 -0.54 -19.24
CA GLU A 277 13.73 -0.14 -20.10
C GLU A 277 13.38 1.04 -21.02
N ARG A 278 12.12 1.52 -20.97
CA ARG A 278 11.67 2.68 -21.75
C ARG A 278 11.85 3.97 -20.93
N PRO A 279 12.06 5.13 -21.57
CA PRO A 279 12.20 6.42 -20.90
C PRO A 279 10.83 6.99 -20.52
N LEU A 280 10.18 6.38 -19.49
CA LEU A 280 8.87 6.75 -19.00
C LEU A 280 8.95 7.75 -17.83
N VAL A 281 7.82 8.39 -17.53
CA VAL A 281 7.69 9.36 -16.45
C VAL A 281 6.50 9.01 -15.54
N SER A 282 6.33 9.73 -14.44
CA SER A 282 5.35 9.41 -13.39
C SER A 282 3.93 9.10 -13.90
N ILE A 283 3.43 9.85 -14.88
CA ILE A 283 2.06 9.67 -15.39
C ILE A 283 1.86 8.32 -16.09
N ASP A 284 2.91 7.71 -16.62
CA ASP A 284 2.86 6.43 -17.31
C ASP A 284 2.72 5.25 -16.34
N TYR A 285 3.02 5.46 -15.06
CA TYR A 285 2.90 4.47 -13.99
C TYR A 285 1.57 4.58 -13.22
N LYS A 286 0.72 5.53 -13.58
CA LYS A 286 -0.62 5.62 -13.03
C LYS A 286 -1.43 4.36 -13.38
N THR A 287 -2.09 3.78 -12.38
CA THR A 287 -2.83 2.51 -12.50
C THR A 287 -1.96 1.26 -12.71
N ASP A 288 -0.65 1.35 -12.49
CA ASP A 288 0.19 0.15 -12.46
C ASP A 288 -0.07 -0.62 -11.15
N PRO A 289 -0.47 -1.91 -11.21
CA PRO A 289 -0.78 -2.68 -10.01
C PRO A 289 0.46 -3.20 -9.27
N ARG A 290 1.66 -3.09 -9.86
CA ARG A 290 2.90 -3.55 -9.24
C ARG A 290 3.31 -2.62 -8.10
N SER A 291 3.97 -3.21 -7.09
CA SER A 291 4.42 -2.46 -5.92
C SER A 291 5.61 -1.55 -6.22
N SER A 292 6.47 -1.94 -7.14
CA SER A 292 7.73 -1.28 -7.45
C SER A 292 8.10 -1.52 -8.90
N ILE A 293 8.53 -0.50 -9.62
CA ILE A 293 9.03 -0.64 -10.99
C ILE A 293 10.42 -0.02 -11.08
N VAL A 294 11.43 -0.83 -11.35
CA VAL A 294 12.81 -0.39 -11.52
C VAL A 294 12.93 0.42 -12.79
N ASP A 295 13.45 1.64 -12.69
CA ASP A 295 13.88 2.44 -13.84
C ASP A 295 15.28 2.00 -14.25
N ALA A 296 15.38 1.09 -15.21
CA ALA A 296 16.64 0.48 -15.60
C ALA A 296 17.62 1.47 -16.21
N LEU A 297 17.10 2.50 -16.92
CA LEU A 297 17.93 3.53 -17.56
C LEU A 297 18.60 4.45 -16.54
N SER A 298 18.05 4.54 -15.34
CA SER A 298 18.55 5.40 -14.26
C SER A 298 19.43 4.67 -13.26
N THR A 299 19.65 3.37 -13.42
CA THR A 299 20.58 2.62 -12.57
C THR A 299 21.99 3.17 -12.70
N MET A 300 22.62 3.49 -11.57
CA MET A 300 23.96 4.09 -11.56
C MET A 300 24.82 3.41 -10.50
N VAL A 301 26.09 3.16 -10.85
CA VAL A 301 27.11 2.69 -9.89
C VAL A 301 28.23 3.71 -9.86
N VAL A 302 28.57 4.18 -8.68
CA VAL A 302 29.64 5.14 -8.43
C VAL A 302 30.72 4.46 -7.61
N ASN A 303 31.98 4.60 -8.03
CA ASN A 303 33.14 4.01 -7.32
C ASN A 303 32.93 2.52 -7.00
N ASP A 304 32.37 1.78 -7.96
CA ASP A 304 32.16 0.33 -7.99
C ASP A 304 31.21 -0.21 -6.91
N THR A 305 30.98 0.49 -5.81
CA THR A 305 30.21 0.00 -4.64
C THR A 305 28.98 0.85 -4.29
N GLN A 306 28.90 2.11 -4.70
CA GLN A 306 27.74 2.93 -4.41
C GLN A 306 26.70 2.77 -5.52
N LEU A 307 25.63 2.05 -5.22
CA LEU A 307 24.49 1.85 -6.10
C LEU A 307 23.43 2.94 -5.90
N LYS A 308 22.92 3.48 -7.01
CA LYS A 308 21.74 4.34 -7.04
C LYS A 308 20.67 3.72 -7.93
N LEU A 309 19.43 3.64 -7.41
CA LEU A 309 18.26 3.12 -8.11
C LEU A 309 17.11 4.10 -8.03
N TYR A 310 16.33 4.19 -9.09
CA TYR A 310 15.01 4.78 -9.10
C TYR A 310 13.94 3.69 -9.17
N LEU A 311 12.94 3.80 -8.30
CA LEU A 311 11.82 2.87 -8.20
C LEU A 311 10.52 3.65 -8.29
N TRP A 312 9.75 3.40 -9.36
CA TRP A 312 8.43 3.99 -9.58
C TRP A 312 7.34 3.17 -8.89
N TYR A 313 6.26 3.81 -8.50
CA TYR A 313 5.07 3.14 -7.96
C TYR A 313 3.83 4.03 -8.01
N ASP A 314 2.67 3.42 -8.27
CA ASP A 314 1.39 4.03 -7.97
C ASP A 314 1.08 3.79 -6.48
N ASN A 315 1.19 4.83 -5.66
CA ASN A 315 1.03 4.74 -4.21
C ASN A 315 -0.42 4.48 -3.77
N GLU A 316 -1.38 4.62 -4.68
CA GLU A 316 -2.79 4.31 -4.44
C GLU A 316 -3.17 2.95 -5.04
N TRP A 317 -3.08 2.79 -6.36
CA TRP A 317 -3.53 1.58 -7.04
C TRP A 317 -2.63 0.37 -6.77
N GLY A 318 -1.32 0.52 -6.89
CA GLY A 318 -0.37 -0.56 -6.55
C GLY A 318 -0.55 -1.02 -5.11
N TYR A 319 -0.73 -0.07 -4.18
CA TYR A 319 -0.97 -0.40 -2.77
C TYR A 319 -2.33 -1.06 -2.52
N ALA A 320 -3.40 -0.59 -3.16
CA ALA A 320 -4.72 -1.21 -3.03
C ALA A 320 -4.75 -2.66 -3.53
N ASN A 321 -4.03 -2.94 -4.64
CA ASN A 321 -3.87 -4.32 -5.12
C ASN A 321 -3.12 -5.19 -4.10
N ARG A 322 -2.04 -4.71 -3.50
CA ARG A 322 -1.31 -5.44 -2.44
C ARG A 322 -2.16 -5.68 -1.20
N LEU A 323 -2.99 -4.71 -0.80
CA LEU A 323 -3.91 -4.86 0.32
C LEU A 323 -4.93 -5.97 0.08
N VAL A 324 -5.52 -6.01 -1.11
CA VAL A 324 -6.52 -7.02 -1.49
C VAL A 324 -5.87 -8.40 -1.70
N GLU A 325 -4.70 -8.44 -2.30
CA GLU A 325 -3.92 -9.69 -2.45
C GLU A 325 -3.52 -10.27 -1.09
N LEU A 326 -3.12 -9.43 -0.13
CA LEU A 326 -2.84 -9.87 1.24
C LEU A 326 -4.10 -10.44 1.91
N ALA A 327 -5.27 -9.83 1.68
CA ALA A 327 -6.54 -10.38 2.17
C ALA A 327 -6.84 -11.76 1.56
N ALA A 328 -6.68 -11.90 0.24
CA ALA A 328 -6.84 -13.18 -0.45
C ALA A 328 -5.87 -14.25 0.09
N TYR A 329 -4.61 -13.89 0.25
CA TYR A 329 -3.56 -14.77 0.77
C TYR A 329 -3.88 -15.23 2.20
N THR A 330 -4.15 -14.29 3.11
CA THR A 330 -4.42 -14.62 4.52
C THR A 330 -5.72 -15.40 4.68
N GLY A 331 -6.74 -15.10 3.89
CA GLY A 331 -7.99 -15.86 3.83
C GLY A 331 -7.77 -17.29 3.36
N ALA A 332 -7.04 -17.48 2.27
CA ALA A 332 -6.72 -18.82 1.74
C ALA A 332 -5.93 -19.66 2.75
N VAL A 333 -4.93 -19.10 3.43
CA VAL A 333 -4.15 -19.80 4.47
C VAL A 333 -5.02 -20.18 5.67
N ARG A 334 -6.06 -19.38 5.99
CA ARG A 334 -7.06 -19.71 7.04
C ARG A 334 -8.10 -20.72 6.58
N GLY A 335 -8.27 -20.93 5.28
CA GLY A 335 -9.32 -21.78 4.72
C GLY A 335 -10.69 -21.10 4.65
N LEU A 336 -10.73 -19.78 4.53
CA LEU A 336 -11.93 -18.94 4.36
C LEU A 336 -12.47 -18.99 2.93
#